data_907172e63c0b6e0eac6d1045aa8bbe01
#
_entry.id   907172e63c0b6e0eac6d1045aa8bbe01
#
_cell.length_a   1.000
_cell.length_b   1.000
_cell.length_c   1.000
_cell.angle_alpha   90.00
_cell.angle_beta   90.00
_cell.angle_gamma   90.00
#
_symmetry.space_group_name_H-M   'P 1'
#
loop_
_entity.id
_entity.type
_entity.pdbx_description
1 polymer ?
#
loop_
_entity_poly.entity_id
_entity_poly.type
_entity_poly.pdbx_seq_one_letter_code
_entity_poly.pdbx_strand_id
1 'polypeptide(L)'
;MTPSSMITPLSWLERVPTYKDQQAELAEKDLATYGFLGYPLLQSADILLYRPGYVPVGEDQVAHVEITREVARRFNHLFGREADFESKAEKAVAELGGRNSSLYRQMRKKFQETGDAESLEKARALVTGNTRITVADRERLLGYLEGSSVAILPEPQVLLTPTPKLPGLDGRKMSKSYGNTIGLREDPDSVAKKLKTMQTDPARVRRSDAGDPDKCPVWSLHQVYSDQATRDWAAAGCRSAGIGCLECKKPLIDRVVEESTAMRKRAEEYENNPELVRAILTEGCEKARDAARETLDEVRRAMHLRGD
;
A
#
# COMPACT_ATOMS: atom_id res chain seq x y z
N MET A 1 -17.77 17.72 3.25
CA MET A 1 -18.00 16.39 2.64
C MET A 1 -17.07 16.27 1.45
N THR A 2 -16.38 15.14 1.31
CA THR A 2 -15.56 14.86 0.13
C THR A 2 -16.46 14.31 -0.99
N PRO A 3 -16.15 14.53 -2.29
CA PRO A 3 -16.91 13.93 -3.40
C PRO A 3 -17.08 12.41 -3.25
N SER A 4 -16.07 11.72 -2.75
CA SER A 4 -16.11 10.27 -2.48
C SER A 4 -17.21 9.86 -1.50
N SER A 5 -17.46 10.66 -0.44
CA SER A 5 -18.50 10.36 0.55
C SER A 5 -19.94 10.52 0.02
N MET A 6 -20.12 11.26 -1.06
CA MET A 6 -21.44 11.46 -1.69
C MET A 6 -21.85 10.31 -2.61
N ILE A 7 -20.90 9.54 -3.09
CA ILE A 7 -21.14 8.47 -4.06
C ILE A 7 -20.96 7.06 -3.52
N THR A 8 -20.38 6.91 -2.32
CA THR A 8 -20.05 5.59 -1.76
C THR A 8 -21.22 5.03 -0.94
N PRO A 9 -21.73 3.82 -1.26
CA PRO A 9 -22.75 3.18 -0.44
C PRO A 9 -22.24 2.83 0.95
N LEU A 10 -23.04 3.04 1.99
CA LEU A 10 -22.71 2.68 3.38
C LEU A 10 -22.33 1.20 3.51
N SER A 11 -23.02 0.32 2.82
CA SER A 11 -22.76 -1.12 2.83
C SER A 11 -21.34 -1.51 2.37
N TRP A 12 -20.65 -0.64 1.64
CA TRP A 12 -19.25 -0.88 1.28
C TRP A 12 -18.34 -0.67 2.49
N LEU A 13 -18.58 0.38 3.27
CA LEU A 13 -17.81 0.72 4.46
C LEU A 13 -18.03 -0.28 5.60
N GLU A 14 -19.29 -0.70 5.80
CA GLU A 14 -19.67 -1.70 6.80
C GLU A 14 -19.05 -3.09 6.54
N ARG A 15 -18.67 -3.39 5.30
CA ARG A 15 -18.03 -4.65 4.92
C ARG A 15 -16.51 -4.66 5.06
N VAL A 16 -15.88 -3.50 5.31
CA VAL A 16 -14.42 -3.45 5.50
C VAL A 16 -14.04 -4.30 6.73
N PRO A 17 -13.16 -5.31 6.58
CA PRO A 17 -12.79 -6.21 7.68
C PRO A 17 -12.29 -5.46 8.91
N THR A 18 -11.44 -4.45 8.73
CA THR A 18 -10.89 -3.62 9.80
C THR A 18 -11.97 -2.92 10.64
N TYR A 19 -13.09 -2.52 10.04
CA TYR A 19 -14.21 -1.92 10.77
C TYR A 19 -14.85 -2.94 11.72
N LYS A 20 -15.08 -4.18 11.23
CA LYS A 20 -15.67 -5.25 12.04
C LYS A 20 -14.75 -5.72 13.16
N ASP A 21 -13.46 -5.88 12.86
CA ASP A 21 -12.47 -6.31 13.84
C ASP A 21 -12.35 -5.27 14.97
N GLN A 22 -12.33 -3.98 14.63
CA GLN A 22 -12.25 -2.92 15.62
C GLN A 22 -13.53 -2.76 16.44
N GLN A 23 -14.71 -3.01 15.86
CA GLN A 23 -15.95 -3.07 16.65
C GLN A 23 -15.92 -4.19 17.69
N ALA A 24 -15.35 -5.34 17.34
CA ALA A 24 -15.21 -6.46 18.27
C ALA A 24 -14.17 -6.19 19.37
N GLU A 25 -13.04 -5.56 19.03
CA GLU A 25 -11.95 -5.28 19.98
C GLU A 25 -12.22 -4.09 20.91
N LEU A 26 -13.02 -3.13 20.47
CA LEU A 26 -13.27 -1.87 21.16
C LEU A 26 -14.75 -1.73 21.56
N ALA A 27 -15.38 -2.83 21.95
CA ALA A 27 -16.80 -2.87 22.33
C ALA A 27 -17.21 -1.86 23.43
N GLU A 28 -16.23 -1.38 24.23
CA GLU A 28 -16.44 -0.36 25.28
C GLU A 28 -16.46 1.08 24.73
N LYS A 29 -16.10 1.31 23.45
CA LYS A 29 -16.11 2.63 22.83
C LYS A 29 -17.25 2.74 21.85
N ASP A 30 -17.96 3.88 21.87
CA ASP A 30 -18.93 4.21 20.84
C ASP A 30 -18.22 4.48 19.51
N LEU A 31 -18.10 3.44 18.69
CA LEU A 31 -17.51 3.48 17.37
C LEU A 31 -18.54 3.74 16.25
N ALA A 32 -19.83 3.89 16.60
CA ALA A 32 -20.91 4.15 15.65
C ALA A 32 -20.94 5.62 15.19
N THR A 33 -19.77 6.21 14.95
CA THR A 33 -19.64 7.58 14.49
C THR A 33 -19.34 7.63 13.00
N TYR A 34 -19.79 8.71 12.33
CA TYR A 34 -19.45 8.96 10.91
C TYR A 34 -17.94 9.02 10.69
N GLY A 35 -17.18 9.60 11.60
CA GLY A 35 -15.72 9.68 11.48
C GLY A 35 -15.06 8.32 11.48
N PHE A 36 -15.53 7.40 12.31
CA PHE A 36 -14.99 6.05 12.39
C PHE A 36 -15.40 5.20 11.19
N LEU A 37 -16.66 5.24 10.77
CA LEU A 37 -17.13 4.53 9.58
C LEU A 37 -16.55 5.12 8.29
N GLY A 38 -16.35 6.42 8.25
CA GLY A 38 -15.95 7.17 7.06
C GLY A 38 -14.44 7.30 6.84
N TYR A 39 -13.57 6.86 7.79
CA TYR A 39 -12.13 7.03 7.64
C TYR A 39 -11.54 6.32 6.40
N PRO A 40 -12.04 5.16 5.92
CA PRO A 40 -11.54 4.57 4.68
C PRO A 40 -11.75 5.45 3.44
N LEU A 41 -12.81 6.29 3.45
CA LEU A 41 -13.04 7.26 2.38
C LEU A 41 -12.10 8.46 2.43
N LEU A 42 -11.70 8.88 3.63
CA LEU A 42 -10.68 9.91 3.78
C LEU A 42 -9.34 9.39 3.23
N GLN A 43 -8.96 8.18 3.59
CA GLN A 43 -7.78 7.51 3.05
C GLN A 43 -7.87 7.34 1.51
N SER A 44 -9.04 6.98 0.99
CA SER A 44 -9.27 6.91 -0.46
C SER A 44 -9.10 8.26 -1.13
N ALA A 45 -9.57 9.35 -0.50
CA ALA A 45 -9.38 10.70 -1.02
C ALA A 45 -7.90 11.11 -1.06
N ASP A 46 -7.14 10.81 0.01
CA ASP A 46 -5.71 11.07 0.09
C ASP A 46 -4.93 10.31 -1.01
N ILE A 47 -5.32 9.07 -1.31
CA ILE A 47 -4.70 8.26 -2.36
C ILE A 47 -5.08 8.83 -3.74
N LEU A 48 -6.37 8.96 -4.04
CA LEU A 48 -6.87 9.32 -5.36
C LEU A 48 -6.48 10.74 -5.78
N LEU A 49 -6.28 11.63 -4.82
CA LEU A 49 -5.87 13.01 -5.05
C LEU A 49 -4.53 13.11 -5.81
N TYR A 50 -3.64 12.15 -5.61
CA TYR A 50 -2.32 12.08 -6.24
C TYR A 50 -2.22 11.06 -7.38
N ARG A 51 -3.33 10.39 -7.74
CA ARG A 51 -3.45 9.48 -8.88
C ARG A 51 -2.34 8.41 -8.97
N PRO A 52 -1.98 7.71 -7.87
CA PRO A 52 -0.93 6.71 -7.91
C PRO A 52 -1.38 5.47 -8.69
N GLY A 53 -0.44 4.84 -9.43
CA GLY A 53 -0.65 3.52 -10.02
C GLY A 53 -0.53 2.40 -8.98
N TYR A 54 0.34 2.59 -7.97
CA TYR A 54 0.62 1.62 -6.91
C TYR A 54 0.65 2.29 -5.54
N VAL A 55 0.13 1.59 -4.53
CA VAL A 55 0.15 2.02 -3.13
C VAL A 55 0.88 0.97 -2.30
N PRO A 56 2.10 1.27 -1.80
CA PRO A 56 2.81 0.37 -0.92
C PRO A 56 2.15 0.36 0.44
N VAL A 57 1.67 -0.82 0.85
CA VAL A 57 0.91 -0.98 2.10
C VAL A 57 1.26 -2.31 2.79
N GLY A 58 0.97 -2.39 4.08
CA GLY A 58 0.89 -3.65 4.80
C GLY A 58 -0.37 -4.44 4.42
N GLU A 59 -0.36 -5.74 4.71
CA GLU A 59 -1.48 -6.64 4.40
C GLU A 59 -2.81 -6.19 5.03
N ASP A 60 -2.77 -5.55 6.19
CA ASP A 60 -3.92 -5.01 6.90
C ASP A 60 -4.60 -3.83 6.18
N GLN A 61 -3.92 -3.20 5.22
CA GLN A 61 -4.42 -2.07 4.43
C GLN A 61 -4.93 -2.46 3.03
N VAL A 62 -4.81 -3.73 2.65
CA VAL A 62 -5.27 -4.22 1.33
C VAL A 62 -6.74 -3.87 1.09
N ALA A 63 -7.61 -4.12 2.06
CA ALA A 63 -9.03 -3.83 1.96
C ALA A 63 -9.33 -2.33 1.76
N HIS A 64 -8.50 -1.43 2.30
CA HIS A 64 -8.65 0.01 2.10
C HIS A 64 -8.25 0.45 0.69
N VAL A 65 -7.23 -0.17 0.11
CA VAL A 65 -6.87 0.10 -1.30
C VAL A 65 -7.93 -0.47 -2.24
N GLU A 66 -8.51 -1.63 -1.94
CA GLU A 66 -9.61 -2.18 -2.73
C GLU A 66 -10.85 -1.28 -2.70
N ILE A 67 -11.23 -0.74 -1.53
CA ILE A 67 -12.32 0.25 -1.46
C ILE A 67 -11.99 1.51 -2.26
N THR A 68 -10.74 1.94 -2.25
CA THR A 68 -10.27 3.10 -3.04
C THR A 68 -10.46 2.85 -4.54
N ARG A 69 -10.17 1.65 -5.01
CA ARG A 69 -10.41 1.23 -6.40
C ARG A 69 -11.91 1.26 -6.76
N GLU A 70 -12.75 0.71 -5.89
CA GLU A 70 -14.20 0.74 -6.10
C GLU A 70 -14.76 2.17 -6.13
N VAL A 71 -14.24 3.06 -5.28
CA VAL A 71 -14.61 4.49 -5.27
C VAL A 71 -14.19 5.15 -6.58
N ALA A 72 -12.97 4.91 -7.07
CA ALA A 72 -12.49 5.43 -8.35
C ALA A 72 -13.35 4.93 -9.52
N ARG A 73 -13.61 3.62 -9.57
CA ARG A 73 -14.46 3.00 -10.59
C ARG A 73 -15.87 3.58 -10.60
N ARG A 74 -16.48 3.73 -9.43
CA ARG A 74 -17.81 4.33 -9.31
C ARG A 74 -17.83 5.79 -9.73
N PHE A 75 -16.80 6.56 -9.34
CA PHE A 75 -16.67 7.94 -9.78
C PHE A 75 -16.59 8.04 -11.31
N ASN A 76 -15.73 7.27 -11.94
CA ASN A 76 -15.58 7.22 -13.39
C ASN A 76 -16.89 6.81 -14.08
N HIS A 77 -17.59 5.84 -13.53
CA HIS A 77 -18.89 5.39 -14.07
C HIS A 77 -19.95 6.50 -14.03
N LEU A 78 -19.99 7.29 -12.95
CA LEU A 78 -20.99 8.34 -12.75
C LEU A 78 -20.67 9.63 -13.52
N PHE A 79 -19.40 10.01 -13.54
CA PHE A 79 -18.96 11.33 -13.98
C PHE A 79 -18.02 11.31 -15.18
N GLY A 80 -17.50 10.16 -15.58
CA GLY A 80 -16.60 10.04 -16.72
C GLY A 80 -17.30 10.09 -18.10
N ARG A 81 -18.56 10.49 -18.17
CA ARG A 81 -19.29 10.55 -19.44
C ARG A 81 -18.84 11.78 -20.23
N GLU A 82 -18.20 11.52 -21.34
CA GLU A 82 -17.79 12.52 -22.32
C GLU A 82 -18.77 12.49 -23.52
N ALA A 83 -19.16 13.66 -24.04
CA ALA A 83 -19.93 13.72 -25.26
C ALA A 83 -19.16 13.04 -26.41
N ASP A 84 -19.85 12.20 -27.19
CA ASP A 84 -19.28 11.42 -28.29
C ASP A 84 -18.13 10.48 -27.87
N PHE A 85 -18.15 9.97 -26.60
CA PHE A 85 -17.12 9.12 -26.04
C PHE A 85 -16.73 7.94 -26.94
N GLU A 86 -17.70 7.19 -27.46
CA GLU A 86 -17.42 6.04 -28.32
C GLU A 86 -16.72 6.45 -29.62
N SER A 87 -17.16 7.54 -30.25
CA SER A 87 -16.53 8.05 -31.47
C SER A 87 -15.09 8.50 -31.23
N LYS A 88 -14.85 9.18 -30.13
CA LYS A 88 -13.52 9.62 -29.71
C LYS A 88 -12.63 8.42 -29.32
N ALA A 89 -13.18 7.42 -28.66
CA ALA A 89 -12.47 6.19 -28.33
C ALA A 89 -12.07 5.41 -29.58
N GLU A 90 -12.94 5.27 -30.56
CA GLU A 90 -12.59 4.62 -31.83
C GLU A 90 -11.51 5.37 -32.62
N LYS A 91 -11.49 6.71 -32.58
CA LYS A 91 -10.40 7.51 -33.15
C LYS A 91 -9.09 7.22 -32.40
N ALA A 92 -9.11 7.22 -31.08
CA ALA A 92 -7.96 6.90 -30.25
C ALA A 92 -7.45 5.47 -30.48
N VAL A 93 -8.35 4.49 -30.70
CA VAL A 93 -7.95 3.13 -31.12
C VAL A 93 -7.17 3.16 -32.44
N ALA A 94 -7.61 3.96 -33.41
CA ALA A 94 -6.89 4.07 -34.70
C ALA A 94 -5.48 4.64 -34.52
N GLU A 95 -5.26 5.54 -33.58
CA GLU A 95 -3.97 6.15 -33.27
C GLU A 95 -2.98 5.19 -32.58
N LEU A 96 -3.43 4.06 -32.02
CA LEU A 96 -2.53 3.02 -31.51
C LEU A 96 -1.62 2.41 -32.61
N GLY A 97 -2.00 2.57 -33.87
CA GLY A 97 -1.32 1.99 -35.05
C GLY A 97 -1.89 0.61 -35.42
N GLY A 98 -1.90 0.28 -36.70
CA GLY A 98 -2.68 -0.82 -37.27
C GLY A 98 -2.65 -2.15 -36.52
N ARG A 99 -1.48 -2.68 -36.19
CA ARG A 99 -1.34 -3.95 -35.43
C ARG A 99 -1.89 -3.83 -34.01
N ASN A 100 -1.55 -2.74 -33.33
CA ASN A 100 -1.97 -2.52 -31.93
C ASN A 100 -3.48 -2.27 -31.85
N SER A 101 -4.05 -1.54 -32.81
CA SER A 101 -5.50 -1.31 -32.90
C SER A 101 -6.29 -2.61 -33.04
N SER A 102 -5.83 -3.53 -33.92
CA SER A 102 -6.45 -4.84 -34.09
C SER A 102 -6.36 -5.69 -32.84
N LEU A 103 -5.18 -5.71 -32.20
CA LEU A 103 -4.96 -6.46 -30.98
C LEU A 103 -5.81 -5.91 -29.82
N TYR A 104 -5.87 -4.59 -29.66
CA TYR A 104 -6.71 -3.94 -28.65
C TYR A 104 -8.20 -4.33 -28.82
N ARG A 105 -8.75 -4.24 -30.04
CA ARG A 105 -10.15 -4.61 -30.31
C ARG A 105 -10.41 -6.09 -30.01
N GLN A 106 -9.50 -6.98 -30.36
CA GLN A 106 -9.62 -8.41 -30.07
C GLN A 106 -9.64 -8.67 -28.55
N MET A 107 -8.71 -8.07 -27.80
CA MET A 107 -8.64 -8.23 -26.34
C MET A 107 -9.86 -7.62 -25.65
N ARG A 108 -10.30 -6.41 -26.07
CA ARG A 108 -11.53 -5.77 -25.57
C ARG A 108 -12.75 -6.66 -25.79
N LYS A 109 -12.93 -7.19 -27.00
CA LYS A 109 -14.04 -8.09 -27.32
C LYS A 109 -14.03 -9.32 -26.42
N LYS A 110 -12.88 -9.98 -26.30
CA LYS A 110 -12.74 -11.17 -25.46
C LYS A 110 -13.05 -10.87 -23.99
N PHE A 111 -12.52 -9.76 -23.45
CA PHE A 111 -12.82 -9.36 -22.07
C PHE A 111 -14.32 -9.07 -21.86
N GLN A 112 -14.95 -8.34 -22.77
CA GLN A 112 -16.37 -7.99 -22.64
C GLN A 112 -17.31 -9.20 -22.78
N GLU A 113 -16.95 -10.19 -23.60
CA GLU A 113 -17.77 -11.39 -23.82
C GLU A 113 -17.55 -12.46 -22.74
N THR A 114 -16.36 -12.60 -22.20
CA THR A 114 -15.99 -13.73 -21.32
C THR A 114 -15.45 -13.33 -19.94
N GLY A 115 -15.21 -12.05 -19.69
CA GLY A 115 -14.57 -11.57 -18.45
C GLY A 115 -13.08 -11.95 -18.32
N ASP A 116 -12.39 -12.25 -19.44
CA ASP A 116 -11.01 -12.74 -19.45
C ASP A 116 -10.01 -11.71 -18.92
N ALA A 117 -9.61 -11.88 -17.67
CA ALA A 117 -8.71 -10.97 -16.96
C ALA A 117 -7.33 -10.85 -17.64
N GLU A 118 -6.84 -11.91 -18.27
CA GLU A 118 -5.55 -11.88 -18.99
C GLU A 118 -5.61 -10.95 -20.21
N SER A 119 -6.72 -10.98 -20.96
CA SER A 119 -6.93 -10.06 -22.07
C SER A 119 -7.05 -8.61 -21.60
N LEU A 120 -7.71 -8.37 -20.46
CA LEU A 120 -7.78 -7.04 -19.84
C LEU A 120 -6.39 -6.49 -19.53
N GLU A 121 -5.55 -7.25 -18.83
CA GLU A 121 -4.20 -6.82 -18.46
C GLU A 121 -3.28 -6.61 -19.67
N LYS A 122 -3.36 -7.46 -20.67
CA LYS A 122 -2.60 -7.29 -21.93
C LYS A 122 -3.02 -6.01 -22.67
N ALA A 123 -4.33 -5.72 -22.72
CA ALA A 123 -4.81 -4.50 -23.35
C ALA A 123 -4.42 -3.24 -22.57
N ARG A 124 -4.48 -3.29 -21.25
CA ARG A 124 -3.99 -2.21 -20.37
C ARG A 124 -2.50 -1.93 -20.60
N ALA A 125 -1.67 -2.97 -20.60
CA ALA A 125 -0.24 -2.85 -20.87
C ALA A 125 0.06 -2.25 -22.25
N LEU A 126 -0.69 -2.67 -23.28
CA LEU A 126 -0.57 -2.14 -24.63
C LEU A 126 -0.88 -0.64 -24.71
N VAL A 127 -1.95 -0.20 -24.03
CA VAL A 127 -2.35 1.22 -23.98
C VAL A 127 -1.34 2.04 -23.17
N THR A 128 -0.95 1.55 -21.99
CA THR A 128 -0.02 2.26 -21.10
C THR A 128 1.38 2.38 -21.68
N GLY A 129 1.86 1.36 -22.40
CA GLY A 129 3.17 1.35 -23.03
C GLY A 129 3.22 2.12 -24.37
N ASN A 130 2.09 2.60 -24.89
CA ASN A 130 2.06 3.33 -26.15
C ASN A 130 2.40 4.82 -25.95
N THR A 131 3.47 5.28 -26.62
CA THR A 131 3.95 6.66 -26.54
C THR A 131 3.38 7.59 -27.61
N ARG A 132 2.56 7.06 -28.55
CA ARG A 132 1.99 7.83 -29.66
C ARG A 132 0.68 8.51 -29.34
N ILE A 133 -0.05 7.99 -28.36
CA ILE A 133 -1.34 8.52 -27.93
C ILE A 133 -1.18 9.56 -26.81
N THR A 134 -2.09 10.51 -26.78
CA THR A 134 -2.15 11.52 -25.70
C THR A 134 -2.52 10.87 -24.35
N VAL A 135 -2.29 11.58 -23.24
CA VAL A 135 -2.73 11.13 -21.92
C VAL A 135 -4.25 10.97 -21.88
N ALA A 136 -5.00 11.93 -22.46
CA ALA A 136 -6.46 11.90 -22.52
C ALA A 136 -6.97 10.69 -23.34
N ASP A 137 -6.32 10.36 -24.47
CA ASP A 137 -6.69 9.20 -25.27
C ASP A 137 -6.34 7.88 -24.56
N ARG A 138 -5.26 7.85 -23.80
CA ARG A 138 -4.92 6.70 -22.97
C ARG A 138 -6.02 6.41 -21.94
N GLU A 139 -6.45 7.42 -21.20
CA GLU A 139 -7.52 7.28 -20.20
C GLU A 139 -8.87 6.91 -20.85
N ARG A 140 -9.16 7.49 -22.01
CA ARG A 140 -10.34 7.15 -22.80
C ARG A 140 -10.32 5.68 -23.23
N LEU A 141 -9.17 5.17 -23.70
CA LEU A 141 -9.03 3.77 -24.12
C LEU A 141 -9.10 2.80 -22.93
N LEU A 142 -8.57 3.16 -21.76
CA LEU A 142 -8.72 2.34 -20.57
C LEU A 142 -10.19 2.25 -20.15
N GLY A 143 -10.94 3.36 -20.16
CA GLY A 143 -12.37 3.35 -19.91
C GLY A 143 -13.17 2.58 -20.97
N TYR A 144 -12.85 2.76 -22.25
CA TYR A 144 -13.50 2.05 -23.35
C TYR A 144 -13.27 0.55 -23.32
N LEU A 145 -12.11 0.10 -22.86
CA LEU A 145 -11.79 -1.31 -22.67
C LEU A 145 -12.76 -2.00 -21.71
N GLU A 146 -13.09 -1.35 -20.63
CA GLU A 146 -13.96 -1.89 -19.57
C GLU A 146 -15.45 -1.61 -19.80
N GLY A 147 -15.81 -0.96 -20.91
CA GLY A 147 -17.18 -0.54 -21.18
C GLY A 147 -17.65 0.63 -20.30
N SER A 148 -16.72 1.30 -19.64
CA SER A 148 -16.95 2.52 -18.87
C SER A 148 -16.60 3.76 -19.68
N SER A 149 -16.80 4.93 -19.08
CA SER A 149 -16.46 6.24 -19.65
C SER A 149 -14.96 6.58 -19.46
N VAL A 150 -14.56 7.84 -19.62
CA VAL A 150 -13.19 8.30 -19.36
C VAL A 150 -12.78 7.98 -17.92
N ALA A 151 -11.59 7.41 -17.76
CA ALA A 151 -11.01 7.16 -16.44
C ALA A 151 -10.42 8.47 -15.87
N ILE A 152 -11.22 9.23 -15.12
CA ILE A 152 -10.77 10.47 -14.45
C ILE A 152 -9.87 10.15 -13.27
N LEU A 153 -10.25 9.13 -12.47
CA LEU A 153 -9.47 8.66 -11.33
C LEU A 153 -8.90 7.27 -11.63
N PRO A 154 -7.58 7.07 -11.58
CA PRO A 154 -6.99 5.75 -11.79
C PRO A 154 -7.36 4.81 -10.64
N GLU A 155 -7.41 3.51 -10.94
CA GLU A 155 -7.60 2.45 -9.96
C GLU A 155 -6.22 2.01 -9.41
N PRO A 156 -5.83 2.41 -8.19
CA PRO A 156 -4.53 2.07 -7.66
C PRO A 156 -4.42 0.57 -7.34
N GLN A 157 -3.24 0.01 -7.52
CA GLN A 157 -2.95 -1.37 -7.15
C GLN A 157 -2.17 -1.45 -5.85
N VAL A 158 -2.38 -2.52 -5.10
CA VAL A 158 -1.63 -2.81 -3.88
C VAL A 158 -0.20 -3.21 -4.25
N LEU A 159 0.78 -2.66 -3.55
CA LEU A 159 2.16 -3.12 -3.57
C LEU A 159 2.53 -3.62 -2.17
N LEU A 160 2.60 -4.95 -2.01
CA LEU A 160 3.01 -5.57 -0.77
C LEU A 160 4.52 -5.78 -0.72
N THR A 161 5.09 -5.60 0.47
CA THR A 161 6.47 -6.01 0.73
C THR A 161 6.55 -7.54 0.90
N PRO A 162 7.71 -8.17 0.61
CA PRO A 162 7.91 -9.60 0.84
C PRO A 162 7.69 -10.03 2.31
N THR A 163 7.81 -9.08 3.24
CA THR A 163 7.58 -9.32 4.67
C THR A 163 6.53 -8.34 5.21
N PRO A 164 5.25 -8.67 5.04
CA PRO A 164 4.15 -7.76 5.35
C PRO A 164 3.90 -7.56 6.85
N LYS A 165 4.42 -8.44 7.70
CA LYS A 165 4.23 -8.39 9.17
C LYS A 165 5.53 -8.72 9.90
N LEU A 166 5.92 -7.85 10.84
CA LEU A 166 6.99 -8.13 11.80
C LEU A 166 6.40 -8.30 13.20
N PRO A 167 6.83 -9.34 13.95
CA PRO A 167 6.43 -9.50 15.34
C PRO A 167 7.09 -8.44 16.23
N GLY A 168 6.39 -8.02 17.26
CA GLY A 168 6.94 -7.22 18.34
C GLY A 168 7.84 -8.03 19.27
N LEU A 169 8.41 -7.37 20.26
CA LEU A 169 9.35 -7.97 21.22
C LEU A 169 8.72 -9.12 22.04
N ASP A 170 7.42 -9.13 22.18
CA ASP A 170 6.60 -10.11 22.88
C ASP A 170 6.00 -11.19 21.95
N GLY A 171 6.40 -11.22 20.68
CA GLY A 171 5.92 -12.16 19.68
C GLY A 171 4.55 -11.84 19.06
N ARG A 172 3.80 -10.87 19.62
CA ARG A 172 2.54 -10.40 19.05
C ARG A 172 2.81 -9.40 17.90
N LYS A 173 1.76 -8.96 17.20
CA LYS A 173 1.87 -7.89 16.21
C LYS A 173 2.59 -6.67 16.81
N MET A 174 3.62 -6.15 16.12
CA MET A 174 4.33 -4.95 16.57
C MET A 174 3.38 -3.75 16.58
N SER A 175 3.26 -3.07 17.73
CA SER A 175 2.38 -1.92 17.90
C SER A 175 2.89 -0.98 18.98
N LYS A 176 2.79 0.33 18.73
CA LYS A 176 3.13 1.36 19.73
C LYS A 176 2.26 1.23 20.98
N SER A 177 0.98 0.88 20.82
CA SER A 177 0.04 0.71 21.95
C SER A 177 0.39 -0.46 22.87
N TYR A 178 1.13 -1.45 22.37
CA TYR A 178 1.59 -2.60 23.17
C TYR A 178 2.97 -2.38 23.78
N GLY A 179 3.67 -1.30 23.44
CA GLY A 179 5.01 -1.04 23.94
C GLY A 179 6.08 -2.04 23.48
N ASN A 180 5.77 -2.85 22.44
CA ASN A 180 6.60 -3.94 21.96
C ASN A 180 7.41 -3.59 20.69
N THR A 181 7.62 -2.29 20.44
CA THR A 181 8.26 -1.77 19.23
C THR A 181 9.75 -1.51 19.43
N ILE A 182 10.48 -1.49 18.33
CA ILE A 182 11.81 -0.91 18.20
C ILE A 182 11.68 0.36 17.37
N GLY A 183 12.09 1.50 17.92
CA GLY A 183 12.04 2.80 17.24
C GLY A 183 13.18 2.94 16.22
N LEU A 184 12.90 3.51 15.04
CA LEU A 184 13.91 3.72 13.98
C LEU A 184 15.08 4.62 14.41
N ARG A 185 14.84 5.52 15.37
CA ARG A 185 15.86 6.44 15.94
C ARG A 185 16.23 6.09 17.37
N GLU A 186 15.88 4.89 17.80
CA GLU A 186 16.21 4.44 19.15
C GLU A 186 17.73 4.25 19.33
N ASP A 187 18.18 4.48 20.55
CA ASP A 187 19.59 4.31 20.90
C ASP A 187 20.05 2.87 20.62
N PRO A 188 21.24 2.67 19.99
CA PRO A 188 21.75 1.35 19.64
C PRO A 188 21.84 0.36 20.80
N ASP A 189 22.24 0.83 22.01
CA ASP A 189 22.33 -0.01 23.20
C ASP A 189 20.94 -0.45 23.67
N SER A 190 19.96 0.46 23.58
CA SER A 190 18.55 0.15 23.85
C SER A 190 17.99 -0.89 22.88
N VAL A 191 18.25 -0.73 21.57
CA VAL A 191 17.88 -1.70 20.53
C VAL A 191 18.48 -3.06 20.82
N ALA A 192 19.79 -3.12 21.12
CA ALA A 192 20.48 -4.36 21.45
C ALA A 192 19.88 -5.03 22.70
N LYS A 193 19.58 -4.24 23.75
CA LYS A 193 18.94 -4.73 24.97
C LYS A 193 17.55 -5.31 24.70
N LYS A 194 16.72 -4.62 23.93
CA LYS A 194 15.38 -5.07 23.55
C LYS A 194 15.43 -6.38 22.77
N LEU A 195 16.30 -6.49 21.78
CA LEU A 195 16.45 -7.73 21.01
C LEU A 195 16.99 -8.90 21.86
N LYS A 196 17.91 -8.64 22.78
CA LYS A 196 18.39 -9.69 23.72
C LYS A 196 17.24 -10.27 24.54
N THR A 197 16.31 -9.44 25.00
CA THR A 197 15.16 -9.84 25.82
C THR A 197 13.93 -10.26 25.01
N MET A 198 13.93 -10.07 23.69
CA MET A 198 12.82 -10.48 22.81
C MET A 198 12.46 -11.95 23.01
N GLN A 199 11.17 -12.25 23.03
CA GLN A 199 10.64 -13.58 23.18
C GLN A 199 11.15 -14.50 22.05
N THR A 200 11.49 -15.74 22.43
CA THR A 200 11.89 -16.81 21.50
C THR A 200 10.82 -17.91 21.46
N ASP A 201 11.09 -19.03 20.81
CA ASP A 201 10.19 -20.18 20.80
C ASP A 201 9.82 -20.58 22.25
N PRO A 202 8.54 -20.52 22.63
CA PRO A 202 8.11 -20.86 23.99
C PRO A 202 8.36 -22.32 24.39
N ALA A 203 8.45 -23.21 23.41
CA ALA A 203 8.73 -24.63 23.65
C ALA A 203 10.19 -24.89 24.05
N ARG A 204 11.08 -23.94 23.76
CA ARG A 204 12.51 -24.04 24.07
C ARG A 204 12.83 -23.37 25.41
N VAL A 205 12.71 -24.15 26.50
CA VAL A 205 12.93 -23.68 27.86
C VAL A 205 14.41 -23.74 28.26
N ARG A 206 15.10 -24.82 27.84
CA ARG A 206 16.54 -25.03 28.14
C ARG A 206 17.38 -24.92 26.88
N ARG A 207 18.67 -24.63 27.04
CA ARG A 207 19.62 -24.59 25.93
C ARG A 207 19.71 -25.93 25.18
N SER A 208 19.53 -27.05 25.89
CA SER A 208 19.54 -28.40 25.36
C SER A 208 18.29 -28.76 24.57
N ASP A 209 17.21 -27.98 24.66
CA ASP A 209 15.98 -28.28 23.98
C ASP A 209 16.09 -27.87 22.51
N ALA A 210 15.66 -28.74 21.61
CA ALA A 210 15.51 -28.39 20.21
C ALA A 210 14.40 -27.32 20.04
N GLY A 211 14.67 -26.33 19.23
CA GLY A 211 13.70 -25.26 18.92
C GLY A 211 13.11 -25.43 17.52
N ASP A 212 12.03 -24.71 17.29
CA ASP A 212 11.38 -24.61 16.00
C ASP A 212 11.47 -23.15 15.51
N PRO A 213 12.30 -22.85 14.49
CA PRO A 213 12.39 -21.50 13.94
C PRO A 213 11.03 -20.94 13.52
N ASP A 214 10.13 -21.75 12.97
CA ASP A 214 8.85 -21.31 12.43
C ASP A 214 7.88 -20.86 13.55
N LYS A 215 8.13 -21.24 14.80
CA LYS A 215 7.41 -20.79 15.99
C LYS A 215 8.11 -19.67 16.76
N CYS A 216 9.30 -19.29 16.31
CA CYS A 216 10.13 -18.30 17.02
C CYS A 216 9.95 -16.90 16.42
N PRO A 217 9.46 -15.89 17.16
CA PRO A 217 9.32 -14.52 16.66
C PRO A 217 10.64 -13.92 16.14
N VAL A 218 11.78 -14.32 16.74
CA VAL A 218 13.12 -13.87 16.31
C VAL A 218 13.43 -14.36 14.88
N TRP A 219 12.90 -15.50 14.47
CA TRP A 219 13.11 -16.02 13.12
C TRP A 219 12.55 -15.11 12.03
N SER A 220 11.40 -14.50 12.26
CA SER A 220 10.83 -13.51 11.33
C SER A 220 11.76 -12.31 11.12
N LEU A 221 12.50 -11.90 12.16
CA LEU A 221 13.51 -10.85 12.01
C LEU A 221 14.75 -11.36 11.25
N HIS A 222 15.19 -12.62 11.47
CA HIS A 222 16.27 -13.22 10.68
C HIS A 222 15.92 -13.26 9.18
N GLN A 223 14.67 -13.54 8.84
CA GLN A 223 14.21 -13.57 7.45
C GLN A 223 14.36 -12.22 6.74
N VAL A 224 14.30 -11.11 7.50
CA VAL A 224 14.43 -9.74 6.97
C VAL A 224 15.87 -9.26 6.99
N TYR A 225 16.56 -9.43 8.11
CA TYR A 225 17.84 -8.76 8.38
C TYR A 225 19.07 -9.62 8.13
N SER A 226 18.93 -10.95 8.11
CA SER A 226 20.08 -11.84 7.98
C SER A 226 20.25 -12.34 6.54
N ASP A 227 21.50 -12.52 6.14
CA ASP A 227 21.83 -13.20 4.89
C ASP A 227 21.49 -14.70 4.93
N GLN A 228 21.57 -15.37 3.79
CA GLN A 228 21.20 -16.77 3.67
C GLN A 228 22.05 -17.68 4.56
N ALA A 229 23.37 -17.44 4.60
CA ALA A 229 24.29 -18.25 5.40
C ALA A 229 23.98 -18.18 6.91
N THR A 230 23.70 -16.96 7.40
CA THR A 230 23.28 -16.75 8.81
C THR A 230 21.93 -17.39 9.10
N ARG A 231 20.98 -17.34 8.18
CA ARG A 231 19.69 -17.99 8.32
C ARG A 231 19.83 -19.52 8.40
N ASP A 232 20.61 -20.11 7.50
CA ASP A 232 20.85 -21.54 7.48
C ASP A 232 21.54 -22.03 8.77
N TRP A 233 22.55 -21.30 9.22
CA TRP A 233 23.24 -21.57 10.49
C TRP A 233 22.27 -21.47 11.68
N ALA A 234 21.48 -20.41 11.76
CA ALA A 234 20.55 -20.21 12.87
C ALA A 234 19.46 -21.27 12.89
N ALA A 235 18.90 -21.63 11.73
CA ALA A 235 17.87 -22.66 11.62
C ALA A 235 18.40 -24.06 11.99
N ALA A 236 19.55 -24.46 11.45
CA ALA A 236 20.18 -25.72 11.75
C ALA A 236 20.58 -25.84 13.23
N GLY A 237 21.23 -24.80 13.76
CA GLY A 237 21.64 -24.75 15.15
C GLY A 237 20.48 -24.71 16.14
N CYS A 238 19.36 -24.07 15.79
CA CYS A 238 18.14 -24.07 16.59
C CYS A 238 17.50 -25.47 16.67
N ARG A 239 17.30 -26.13 15.53
CA ARG A 239 16.67 -27.45 15.43
C ARG A 239 17.50 -28.54 16.09
N SER A 240 18.81 -28.44 16.07
CA SER A 240 19.72 -29.40 16.70
C SER A 240 20.06 -29.08 18.16
N ALA A 241 19.57 -28.02 18.76
CA ALA A 241 20.02 -27.45 20.02
C ALA A 241 21.55 -27.11 20.03
N GLY A 242 22.17 -26.99 18.87
CA GLY A 242 23.60 -26.72 18.72
C GLY A 242 24.02 -25.32 19.14
N ILE A 243 23.09 -24.34 19.06
CA ILE A 243 23.31 -22.93 19.48
C ILE A 243 22.30 -22.51 20.54
N GLY A 244 22.67 -21.56 21.41
CA GLY A 244 21.76 -20.94 22.36
C GLY A 244 20.94 -19.80 21.72
N CYS A 245 19.79 -19.42 22.31
CA CYS A 245 18.98 -18.32 21.80
C CYS A 245 19.73 -16.97 21.77
N LEU A 246 20.61 -16.71 22.73
CA LEU A 246 21.43 -15.50 22.74
C LEU A 246 22.52 -15.55 21.65
N GLU A 247 23.10 -16.71 21.40
CA GLU A 247 24.04 -16.91 20.30
C GLU A 247 23.36 -16.70 18.94
N CYS A 248 22.17 -17.24 18.78
CA CYS A 248 21.33 -17.02 17.59
C CYS A 248 21.03 -15.54 17.36
N LYS A 249 20.63 -14.80 18.40
CA LYS A 249 20.28 -13.39 18.32
C LYS A 249 21.48 -12.47 18.01
N LYS A 250 22.71 -12.86 18.33
CA LYS A 250 23.87 -11.99 18.22
C LYS A 250 24.06 -11.39 16.81
N PRO A 251 24.18 -12.18 15.72
CA PRO A 251 24.34 -11.63 14.37
C PRO A 251 23.14 -10.79 13.94
N LEU A 252 21.93 -11.13 14.38
CA LEU A 252 20.74 -10.33 14.13
C LEU A 252 20.83 -8.97 14.83
N ILE A 253 21.23 -8.93 16.09
CA ILE A 253 21.40 -7.70 16.88
C ILE A 253 22.43 -6.81 16.19
N ASP A 254 23.58 -7.35 15.82
CA ASP A 254 24.66 -6.60 15.17
C ASP A 254 24.15 -5.93 13.87
N ARG A 255 23.37 -6.66 13.07
CA ARG A 255 22.81 -6.15 11.82
C ARG A 255 21.74 -5.07 12.03
N VAL A 256 20.81 -5.27 12.96
CA VAL A 256 19.75 -4.29 13.27
C VAL A 256 20.35 -3.03 13.89
N VAL A 257 21.34 -3.17 14.74
CA VAL A 257 22.07 -2.03 15.35
C VAL A 257 22.84 -1.24 14.29
N GLU A 258 23.52 -1.90 13.36
CA GLU A 258 24.19 -1.25 12.24
C GLU A 258 23.21 -0.40 11.43
N GLU A 259 22.07 -0.96 11.05
CA GLU A 259 21.06 -0.27 10.26
C GLU A 259 20.42 0.90 11.04
N SER A 260 20.03 0.69 12.29
CA SER A 260 19.46 1.75 13.14
C SER A 260 20.44 2.88 13.40
N THR A 261 21.74 2.58 13.56
CA THR A 261 22.81 3.58 13.70
C THR A 261 22.93 4.42 12.43
N ALA A 262 22.89 3.81 11.24
CA ALA A 262 22.92 4.52 9.98
C ALA A 262 21.69 5.44 9.79
N MET A 263 20.51 4.98 10.19
CA MET A 263 19.28 5.79 10.17
C MET A 263 19.38 6.98 11.15
N ARG A 264 19.85 6.74 12.36
CA ARG A 264 20.02 7.78 13.38
C ARG A 264 21.00 8.86 12.92
N LYS A 265 22.13 8.46 12.37
CA LYS A 265 23.12 9.40 11.82
C LYS A 265 22.54 10.31 10.73
N ARG A 266 21.67 9.77 9.85
CA ARG A 266 20.96 10.59 8.87
C ARG A 266 19.94 11.52 9.52
N ALA A 267 19.28 11.09 10.61
CA ALA A 267 18.31 11.91 11.32
C ALA A 267 18.93 13.11 12.04
N GLU A 268 20.18 13.01 12.48
CA GLU A 268 20.92 14.08 13.20
C GLU A 268 20.97 15.40 12.41
N GLU A 269 21.11 15.33 11.08
CA GLU A 269 21.11 16.51 10.22
C GLU A 269 19.80 17.31 10.37
N TYR A 270 18.68 16.61 10.38
CA TYR A 270 17.35 17.20 10.47
C TYR A 270 16.99 17.62 11.90
N GLU A 271 17.40 16.85 12.90
CA GLU A 271 17.18 17.16 14.32
C GLU A 271 17.93 18.43 14.74
N ASN A 272 19.14 18.62 14.20
CA ASN A 272 19.97 19.79 14.50
C ASN A 272 19.66 21.00 13.62
N ASN A 273 18.81 20.86 12.60
CA ASN A 273 18.46 21.95 11.68
C ASN A 273 16.94 22.06 11.44
N PRO A 274 16.19 22.57 12.41
CA PRO A 274 14.72 22.74 12.27
C PRO A 274 14.32 23.65 11.10
N GLU A 275 15.17 24.61 10.71
CA GLU A 275 14.90 25.48 9.56
C GLU A 275 14.92 24.69 8.24
N LEU A 276 15.89 23.78 8.08
CA LEU A 276 15.91 22.86 6.93
C LEU A 276 14.62 22.04 6.85
N VAL A 277 14.15 21.49 7.99
CA VAL A 277 12.91 20.72 8.04
C VAL A 277 11.71 21.58 7.63
N ARG A 278 11.62 22.82 8.10
CA ARG A 278 10.56 23.77 7.70
C ARG A 278 10.60 24.08 6.21
N ALA A 279 11.78 24.33 5.66
CA ALA A 279 11.95 24.57 4.23
C ALA A 279 11.49 23.40 3.37
N ILE A 280 11.92 22.16 3.73
CA ILE A 280 11.51 20.93 3.06
C ILE A 280 9.98 20.74 3.12
N LEU A 281 9.38 20.98 4.28
CA LEU A 281 7.93 20.87 4.45
C LEU A 281 7.18 21.93 3.61
N THR A 282 7.65 23.17 3.59
CA THR A 282 7.03 24.24 2.80
C THR A 282 7.05 23.91 1.31
N GLU A 283 8.23 23.57 0.79
CA GLU A 283 8.38 23.18 -0.62
C GLU A 283 7.56 21.92 -0.96
N GLY A 284 7.59 20.92 -0.10
CA GLY A 284 6.81 19.69 -0.27
C GLY A 284 5.29 19.96 -0.28
N CYS A 285 4.82 20.85 0.60
CA CYS A 285 3.41 21.24 0.65
C CYS A 285 2.97 22.02 -0.62
N GLU A 286 3.86 22.85 -1.19
CA GLU A 286 3.57 23.54 -2.46
C GLU A 286 3.43 22.54 -3.62
N LYS A 287 4.41 21.64 -3.79
CA LYS A 287 4.37 20.58 -4.81
C LYS A 287 3.13 19.70 -4.69
N ALA A 288 2.82 19.26 -3.46
CA ALA A 288 1.65 18.43 -3.19
C ALA A 288 0.34 19.17 -3.49
N ARG A 289 0.28 20.46 -3.16
CA ARG A 289 -0.91 21.30 -3.42
C ARG A 289 -1.15 21.49 -4.92
N ASP A 290 -0.11 21.66 -5.70
CA ASP A 290 -0.23 21.85 -7.15
C ASP A 290 -0.73 20.54 -7.82
N ALA A 291 -0.15 19.39 -7.48
CA ALA A 291 -0.64 18.11 -7.95
C ALA A 291 -2.11 17.83 -7.53
N ALA A 292 -2.45 18.18 -6.29
CA ALA A 292 -3.80 18.02 -5.76
C ALA A 292 -4.82 18.92 -6.48
N ARG A 293 -4.45 20.16 -6.82
CA ARG A 293 -5.31 21.10 -7.54
C ARG A 293 -5.68 20.59 -8.92
N GLU A 294 -4.72 20.06 -9.67
CA GLU A 294 -4.96 19.49 -10.99
C GLU A 294 -6.04 18.41 -10.93
N THR A 295 -5.90 17.44 -10.04
CA THR A 295 -6.88 16.38 -9.85
C THR A 295 -8.24 16.90 -9.39
N LEU A 296 -8.25 17.84 -8.41
CA LEU A 296 -9.49 18.42 -7.91
C LEU A 296 -10.24 19.23 -8.96
N ASP A 297 -9.53 19.93 -9.83
CA ASP A 297 -10.14 20.73 -10.90
C ASP A 297 -10.77 19.83 -11.95
N GLU A 298 -10.16 18.67 -12.26
CA GLU A 298 -10.80 17.67 -13.12
C GLU A 298 -12.03 17.03 -12.48
N VAL A 299 -11.92 16.63 -11.22
CA VAL A 299 -13.05 16.08 -10.47
C VAL A 299 -14.22 17.05 -10.43
N ARG A 300 -13.96 18.33 -10.14
CA ARG A 300 -14.99 19.37 -10.07
C ARG A 300 -15.62 19.65 -11.43
N ARG A 301 -14.84 19.68 -12.50
CA ARG A 301 -15.36 19.82 -13.88
C ARG A 301 -16.26 18.65 -14.24
N ALA A 302 -15.84 17.43 -13.97
CA ALA A 302 -16.63 16.23 -14.23
C ALA A 302 -17.95 16.20 -13.46
N MET A 303 -17.97 16.72 -12.24
CA MET A 303 -19.17 16.84 -11.41
C MET A 303 -20.02 18.09 -11.69
N HIS A 304 -19.63 18.91 -12.65
CA HIS A 304 -20.27 20.22 -12.95
C HIS A 304 -20.36 21.14 -11.73
N LEU A 305 -19.37 21.09 -10.83
CA LEU A 305 -19.29 21.92 -9.61
C LEU A 305 -18.53 23.25 -9.84
N ARG A 306 -17.90 23.43 -11.00
CA ARG A 306 -17.40 24.72 -11.50
C ARG A 306 -18.20 25.07 -12.74
N GLY A 307 -18.74 26.29 -12.78
CA GLY A 307 -19.16 26.89 -14.03
C GLY A 307 -17.94 27.11 -14.92
N ASP A 308 -18.11 26.93 -16.20
CA ASP A 308 -17.13 27.23 -17.25
C ASP A 308 -16.70 28.71 -17.19
#